data_c5e3590ce982f9582b2d346209215c13
#
_entry.id   c5e3590ce982f9582b2d346209215c13
#
_cell.length_a   1.000
_cell.length_b   1.000
_cell.length_c   1.000
_cell.angle_alpha   90.00
_cell.angle_beta   90.00
_cell.angle_gamma   90.00
#
_symmetry.space_group_name_H-M   'P 1'
#
loop_
_entity.id
_entity.type
_entity.pdbx_description
1 polymer ?
#
loop_
_entity_poly.entity_id
_entity_poly.type
_entity_poly.pdbx_seq_one_letter_code
_entity_poly.pdbx_strand_id
1 'polypeptide(L)'
;ISDTVYSDGLHFKIPFVTTVVKMDIKVQKTESQASSASKDLQNVSINLAVNYSLNDKKLVNIYKTIGREEDVAQKLVMPLIQEIVKATTAKFTAEELILKRSEVSDGLKQWLVKWLEIYWVNVERVSITNFEFSKQFNEAIEAKVTAEQTALAEKNKLETIKYQAQQKIEQAKWEAEARVTSATAEAEAIKIQ
;
A
#
# COMPACT_ATOMS: atom_id res chain seq x y z
N ILE A 1 12.48 -40.93 -12.85
CA ILE A 1 12.67 -40.17 -11.59
C ILE A 1 12.09 -41.02 -10.48
N SER A 2 12.92 -41.38 -9.46
CA SER A 2 12.42 -42.02 -8.26
C SER A 2 11.54 -41.07 -7.47
N ASP A 3 10.45 -41.56 -6.90
CA ASP A 3 9.53 -40.75 -6.07
C ASP A 3 9.99 -40.67 -4.60
N THR A 4 11.26 -41.04 -4.32
CA THR A 4 11.80 -41.07 -2.97
C THR A 4 12.43 -39.73 -2.62
N VAL A 5 11.94 -39.12 -1.55
CA VAL A 5 12.57 -37.96 -0.90
C VAL A 5 13.37 -38.42 0.28
N TYR A 6 14.63 -38.03 0.34
CA TYR A 6 15.51 -38.31 1.46
C TYR A 6 15.58 -37.11 2.39
N SER A 7 15.39 -37.34 3.67
CA SER A 7 15.62 -36.31 4.70
C SER A 7 17.14 -36.11 4.92
N ASP A 8 17.47 -35.10 5.71
CA ASP A 8 18.87 -34.87 6.12
C ASP A 8 19.51 -36.11 6.73
N GLY A 9 20.73 -36.45 6.30
CA GLY A 9 21.44 -37.59 6.79
C GLY A 9 22.40 -38.21 5.75
N LEU A 10 22.98 -39.37 6.11
CA LEU A 10 23.85 -40.10 5.23
C LEU A 10 23.03 -41.08 4.37
N HIS A 11 23.11 -40.90 3.07
CA HIS A 11 22.42 -41.75 2.11
C HIS A 11 23.42 -42.29 1.09
N PHE A 12 23.29 -43.58 0.76
CA PHE A 12 24.12 -44.22 -0.27
C PHE A 12 23.49 -44.01 -1.65
N LYS A 13 24.30 -43.63 -2.61
CA LYS A 13 23.87 -43.54 -4.03
C LYS A 13 24.70 -44.50 -4.88
N ILE A 14 24.10 -45.07 -5.92
CA ILE A 14 24.80 -45.89 -6.91
C ILE A 14 25.47 -44.94 -7.89
N PRO A 15 26.80 -44.90 -7.99
CA PRO A 15 27.51 -44.08 -8.96
C PRO A 15 27.01 -44.35 -10.37
N PHE A 16 27.01 -43.34 -11.23
CA PHE A 16 26.58 -43.36 -12.65
C PHE A 16 25.10 -43.64 -12.90
N VAL A 17 24.36 -44.26 -11.96
CA VAL A 17 22.93 -44.59 -12.14
C VAL A 17 22.02 -43.65 -11.40
N THR A 18 22.45 -43.08 -10.27
CA THR A 18 21.61 -42.25 -9.41
C THR A 18 22.12 -40.81 -9.36
N THR A 19 21.28 -39.87 -9.74
CA THR A 19 21.52 -38.43 -9.57
C THR A 19 20.69 -37.91 -8.40
N VAL A 20 21.32 -37.27 -7.44
CA VAL A 20 20.65 -36.62 -6.31
C VAL A 20 20.48 -35.12 -6.63
N VAL A 21 19.26 -34.64 -6.54
CA VAL A 21 18.95 -33.23 -6.65
C VAL A 21 18.64 -32.69 -5.27
N LYS A 22 19.37 -31.66 -4.86
CA LYS A 22 19.08 -30.92 -3.62
C LYS A 22 18.12 -29.80 -3.92
N MET A 23 17.15 -29.62 -3.07
CA MET A 23 16.20 -28.49 -3.12
C MET A 23 16.11 -27.86 -1.75
N ASP A 24 16.22 -26.54 -1.68
CA ASP A 24 16.04 -25.79 -0.44
C ASP A 24 14.54 -25.57 -0.19
N ILE A 25 14.08 -26.01 0.98
CA ILE A 25 12.69 -25.85 1.44
C ILE A 25 12.50 -24.65 2.36
N LYS A 26 13.58 -23.96 2.70
CA LYS A 26 13.50 -22.78 3.55
C LYS A 26 12.76 -21.65 2.86
N VAL A 27 12.39 -20.65 3.63
CA VAL A 27 11.75 -19.43 3.09
C VAL A 27 12.73 -18.71 2.18
N GLN A 28 12.33 -18.58 0.93
CA GLN A 28 13.06 -17.85 -0.11
C GLN A 28 12.41 -16.52 -0.37
N LYS A 29 13.18 -15.56 -0.83
CA LYS A 29 12.71 -14.23 -1.22
C LYS A 29 12.94 -14.03 -2.71
N THR A 30 11.88 -13.63 -3.41
CA THR A 30 11.97 -13.19 -4.81
C THR A 30 11.47 -11.75 -4.91
N GLU A 31 12.25 -10.91 -5.55
CA GLU A 31 11.86 -9.54 -5.90
C GLU A 31 11.53 -9.48 -7.38
N SER A 32 10.44 -8.81 -7.71
CA SER A 32 10.02 -8.60 -9.09
C SER A 32 9.48 -7.20 -9.28
N GLN A 33 9.88 -6.56 -10.35
CA GLN A 33 9.30 -5.33 -10.84
C GLN A 33 8.28 -5.68 -11.90
N ALA A 34 7.06 -5.18 -11.75
CA ALA A 34 5.99 -5.36 -12.72
C ALA A 34 5.46 -3.99 -13.15
N SER A 35 5.42 -3.77 -14.46
CA SER A 35 4.85 -2.57 -15.07
C SER A 35 3.48 -2.86 -15.64
N SER A 36 2.53 -1.97 -15.40
CA SER A 36 1.14 -2.14 -15.81
C SER A 36 0.45 -0.77 -15.96
N ALA A 37 -0.77 -0.78 -16.48
CA ALA A 37 -1.63 0.39 -16.47
C ALA A 37 -2.65 0.31 -15.34
N SER A 38 -2.93 1.45 -14.70
CA SER A 38 -4.04 1.60 -13.77
C SER A 38 -5.38 1.73 -14.51
N LYS A 39 -6.50 1.75 -13.76
CA LYS A 39 -7.85 1.91 -14.31
C LYS A 39 -8.01 3.20 -15.13
N ASP A 40 -7.33 4.25 -14.75
CA ASP A 40 -7.29 5.55 -15.43
C ASP A 40 -6.14 5.67 -16.46
N LEU A 41 -5.64 4.52 -16.93
CA LEU A 41 -4.62 4.38 -17.98
C LEU A 41 -3.27 5.05 -17.65
N GLN A 42 -2.96 5.24 -16.37
CA GLN A 42 -1.65 5.71 -15.97
C GLN A 42 -0.66 4.54 -15.90
N ASN A 43 0.54 4.74 -16.41
CA ASN A 43 1.61 3.75 -16.28
C ASN A 43 2.10 3.70 -14.84
N VAL A 44 2.07 2.50 -14.26
CA VAL A 44 2.49 2.22 -12.89
C VAL A 44 3.49 1.09 -12.91
N SER A 45 4.63 1.27 -12.27
CA SER A 45 5.58 0.21 -11.97
C SER A 45 5.54 -0.11 -10.48
N ILE A 46 5.36 -1.38 -10.17
CA ILE A 46 5.26 -1.87 -8.80
C ILE A 46 6.42 -2.80 -8.51
N ASN A 47 7.15 -2.53 -7.44
CA ASN A 47 8.19 -3.41 -6.94
C ASN A 47 7.60 -4.27 -5.82
N LEU A 48 7.59 -5.58 -6.02
CA LEU A 48 7.09 -6.57 -5.06
C LEU A 48 8.22 -7.45 -4.56
N ALA A 49 8.17 -7.75 -3.26
CA ALA A 49 8.95 -8.82 -2.65
C ALA A 49 7.98 -9.91 -2.16
N VAL A 50 8.19 -11.14 -2.59
CA VAL A 50 7.41 -12.30 -2.20
C VAL A 50 8.31 -13.27 -1.47
N ASN A 51 7.94 -13.60 -0.23
CA ASN A 51 8.57 -14.65 0.54
C ASN A 51 7.71 -15.91 0.44
N TYR A 52 8.30 -16.99 0.01
CA TYR A 52 7.63 -18.26 -0.18
C TYR A 52 8.50 -19.42 0.24
N SER A 53 7.89 -20.56 0.52
CA SER A 53 8.55 -21.82 0.83
C SER A 53 7.98 -22.95 -0.02
N LEU A 54 8.76 -24.00 -0.25
CA LEU A 54 8.32 -25.17 -0.98
C LEU A 54 7.71 -26.17 -0.01
N ASN A 55 6.62 -26.82 -0.42
CA ASN A 55 6.02 -27.88 0.39
C ASN A 55 6.92 -29.12 0.39
N ASP A 56 7.45 -29.48 1.55
CA ASP A 56 8.38 -30.60 1.76
C ASP A 56 7.83 -31.94 1.27
N LYS A 57 6.52 -32.18 1.48
CA LYS A 57 5.83 -33.42 1.09
C LYS A 57 5.59 -33.54 -0.41
N LYS A 58 5.77 -32.46 -1.15
CA LYS A 58 5.45 -32.37 -2.59
C LYS A 58 6.64 -32.03 -3.49
N LEU A 59 7.86 -32.11 -2.96
CA LEU A 59 9.10 -31.77 -3.67
C LEU A 59 9.27 -32.53 -4.99
N VAL A 60 8.92 -33.84 -5.01
CA VAL A 60 8.97 -34.63 -6.25
C VAL A 60 8.04 -34.08 -7.30
N ASN A 61 6.84 -33.68 -6.91
CA ASN A 61 5.86 -33.12 -7.84
C ASN A 61 6.33 -31.76 -8.37
N ILE A 62 6.84 -30.90 -7.49
CA ILE A 62 7.42 -29.59 -7.86
C ILE A 62 8.56 -29.82 -8.86
N TYR A 63 9.48 -30.71 -8.55
CA TYR A 63 10.60 -30.99 -9.44
C TYR A 63 10.17 -31.55 -10.80
N LYS A 64 9.18 -32.45 -10.84
CA LYS A 64 8.64 -33.02 -12.09
C LYS A 64 7.88 -31.98 -12.93
N THR A 65 7.20 -31.05 -12.28
CA THR A 65 6.30 -30.09 -12.97
C THR A 65 7.03 -28.81 -13.35
N ILE A 66 7.90 -28.31 -12.49
CA ILE A 66 8.51 -26.98 -12.65
C ILE A 66 10.03 -27.09 -12.84
N GLY A 67 10.70 -27.91 -12.03
CA GLY A 67 12.13 -28.07 -12.02
C GLY A 67 12.73 -27.87 -10.63
N ARG A 68 13.92 -27.24 -10.58
CA ARG A 68 14.61 -26.92 -9.33
C ARG A 68 14.01 -25.68 -8.68
N GLU A 69 14.45 -25.38 -7.47
CA GLU A 69 14.02 -24.18 -6.71
C GLU A 69 14.21 -22.88 -7.49
N GLU A 70 15.32 -22.74 -8.22
CA GLU A 70 15.58 -21.57 -9.08
C GLU A 70 14.54 -21.44 -10.20
N ASP A 71 14.13 -22.58 -10.77
CA ASP A 71 13.08 -22.65 -11.80
C ASP A 71 11.73 -22.22 -11.25
N VAL A 72 11.42 -22.51 -9.98
CA VAL A 72 10.18 -22.09 -9.33
C VAL A 72 10.10 -20.55 -9.29
N ALA A 73 11.19 -19.89 -8.90
CA ALA A 73 11.23 -18.43 -8.90
C ALA A 73 11.03 -17.86 -10.31
N GLN A 74 11.80 -18.34 -11.29
CA GLN A 74 11.86 -17.75 -12.62
C GLN A 74 10.68 -18.14 -13.51
N LYS A 75 10.25 -19.41 -13.47
CA LYS A 75 9.23 -19.96 -14.38
C LYS A 75 7.81 -19.85 -13.84
N LEU A 76 7.66 -19.75 -12.50
CA LEU A 76 6.34 -19.69 -11.86
C LEU A 76 6.10 -18.38 -11.13
N VAL A 77 6.91 -18.06 -10.11
CA VAL A 77 6.61 -16.94 -9.20
C VAL A 77 6.67 -15.59 -9.93
N MET A 78 7.75 -15.31 -10.67
CA MET A 78 7.92 -14.02 -11.36
C MET A 78 6.85 -13.76 -12.45
N PRO A 79 6.55 -14.70 -13.37
CA PRO A 79 5.49 -14.49 -14.35
C PRO A 79 4.12 -14.29 -13.69
N LEU A 80 3.81 -15.06 -12.65
CA LEU A 80 2.56 -14.94 -11.93
C LEU A 80 2.42 -13.59 -11.23
N ILE A 81 3.49 -13.07 -10.62
CA ILE A 81 3.51 -11.73 -10.05
C ILE A 81 3.13 -10.69 -11.12
N GLN A 82 3.74 -10.76 -12.30
CA GLN A 82 3.46 -9.81 -13.38
C GLN A 82 2.01 -9.87 -13.83
N GLU A 83 1.44 -11.06 -13.95
CA GLU A 83 0.04 -11.24 -14.33
C GLU A 83 -0.92 -10.70 -13.28
N ILE A 84 -0.71 -11.07 -12.02
CA ILE A 84 -1.57 -10.63 -10.91
C ILE A 84 -1.48 -9.13 -10.69
N VAL A 85 -0.30 -8.53 -10.80
CA VAL A 85 -0.14 -7.08 -10.73
C VAL A 85 -0.95 -6.40 -11.82
N LYS A 86 -0.84 -6.82 -13.08
CA LYS A 86 -1.65 -6.26 -14.19
C LYS A 86 -3.14 -6.37 -13.91
N ALA A 87 -3.60 -7.53 -13.46
CA ALA A 87 -5.02 -7.77 -13.17
C ALA A 87 -5.53 -6.95 -11.98
N THR A 88 -4.66 -6.68 -11.01
CA THR A 88 -5.04 -5.92 -9.81
C THR A 88 -5.03 -4.42 -10.08
N THR A 89 -3.96 -3.89 -10.68
CA THR A 89 -3.83 -2.45 -10.97
C THR A 89 -4.92 -1.93 -11.90
N ALA A 90 -5.37 -2.74 -12.85
CA ALA A 90 -6.48 -2.39 -13.75
C ALA A 90 -7.82 -2.12 -13.02
N LYS A 91 -7.94 -2.50 -11.75
CA LYS A 91 -9.14 -2.28 -10.95
C LYS A 91 -9.12 -0.96 -10.17
N PHE A 92 -7.94 -0.39 -9.95
CA PHE A 92 -7.72 0.81 -9.15
C PHE A 92 -7.22 1.96 -10.01
N THR A 93 -7.61 3.19 -9.67
CA THR A 93 -6.98 4.38 -10.23
C THR A 93 -5.59 4.58 -9.62
N ALA A 94 -4.75 5.38 -10.26
CA ALA A 94 -3.41 5.66 -9.75
C ALA A 94 -3.45 6.30 -8.35
N GLU A 95 -4.42 7.18 -8.09
CA GLU A 95 -4.67 7.77 -6.78
C GLU A 95 -5.09 6.70 -5.74
N GLU A 96 -6.00 5.79 -6.11
CA GLU A 96 -6.43 4.69 -5.23
C GLU A 96 -5.30 3.71 -4.91
N LEU A 97 -4.39 3.44 -5.84
CA LEU A 97 -3.21 2.60 -5.59
C LEU A 97 -2.32 3.15 -4.47
N ILE A 98 -2.27 4.48 -4.32
CA ILE A 98 -1.53 5.14 -3.25
C ILE A 98 -2.32 5.12 -1.94
N LEU A 99 -3.58 5.54 -1.98
CA LEU A 99 -4.42 5.71 -0.79
C LEU A 99 -4.86 4.38 -0.17
N LYS A 100 -5.16 3.37 -1.01
CA LYS A 100 -5.63 2.05 -0.61
C LYS A 100 -4.55 0.98 -0.69
N ARG A 101 -3.30 1.36 -0.44
CA ARG A 101 -2.13 0.47 -0.57
C ARG A 101 -2.29 -0.86 0.19
N SER A 102 -2.89 -0.83 1.36
CA SER A 102 -3.14 -2.04 2.16
C SER A 102 -4.10 -2.99 1.45
N GLU A 103 -5.22 -2.46 0.94
CA GLU A 103 -6.23 -3.23 0.22
C GLU A 103 -5.64 -3.86 -1.07
N VAL A 104 -4.83 -3.11 -1.80
CA VAL A 104 -4.11 -3.61 -2.98
C VAL A 104 -3.15 -4.73 -2.60
N SER A 105 -2.38 -4.55 -1.51
CA SER A 105 -1.45 -5.58 -1.01
C SER A 105 -2.16 -6.86 -0.60
N ASP A 106 -3.28 -6.75 0.09
CA ASP A 106 -4.08 -7.89 0.53
C ASP A 106 -4.69 -8.63 -0.67
N GLY A 107 -5.18 -7.89 -1.65
CA GLY A 107 -5.67 -8.45 -2.90
C GLY A 107 -4.58 -9.22 -3.67
N LEU A 108 -3.40 -8.64 -3.82
CA LEU A 108 -2.25 -9.31 -4.44
C LEU A 108 -1.87 -10.58 -3.69
N LYS A 109 -1.81 -10.51 -2.34
CA LYS A 109 -1.49 -11.67 -1.51
C LYS A 109 -2.51 -12.80 -1.70
N GLN A 110 -3.80 -12.50 -1.66
CA GLN A 110 -4.85 -13.51 -1.83
C GLN A 110 -4.75 -14.24 -3.17
N TRP A 111 -4.52 -13.50 -4.26
CA TRP A 111 -4.36 -14.07 -5.58
C TRP A 111 -3.08 -14.92 -5.68
N LEU A 112 -1.95 -14.42 -5.16
CA LEU A 112 -0.68 -15.17 -5.15
C LEU A 112 -0.80 -16.46 -4.37
N VAL A 113 -1.39 -16.42 -3.16
CA VAL A 113 -1.62 -17.63 -2.34
C VAL A 113 -2.45 -18.64 -3.14
N LYS A 114 -3.58 -18.21 -3.68
CA LYS A 114 -4.49 -19.11 -4.42
C LYS A 114 -3.83 -19.80 -5.60
N TRP A 115 -3.03 -19.09 -6.37
CA TRP A 115 -2.40 -19.65 -7.56
C TRP A 115 -1.16 -20.47 -7.25
N LEU A 116 -0.33 -20.03 -6.29
CA LEU A 116 0.91 -20.73 -5.93
C LEU A 116 0.63 -22.02 -5.14
N GLU A 117 -0.45 -22.07 -4.38
CA GLU A 117 -0.89 -23.26 -3.65
C GLU A 117 -1.18 -24.45 -4.59
N ILE A 118 -1.69 -24.20 -5.79
CA ILE A 118 -1.92 -25.22 -6.81
C ILE A 118 -0.62 -25.96 -7.18
N TYR A 119 0.51 -25.24 -7.10
CA TYR A 119 1.83 -25.75 -7.41
C TYR A 119 2.63 -26.12 -6.16
N TRP A 120 1.98 -26.26 -5.01
CA TRP A 120 2.57 -26.64 -3.72
C TRP A 120 3.65 -25.65 -3.22
N VAL A 121 3.50 -24.39 -3.58
CA VAL A 121 4.33 -23.30 -3.10
C VAL A 121 3.53 -22.49 -2.07
N ASN A 122 4.04 -22.41 -0.85
CA ASN A 122 3.42 -21.69 0.25
C ASN A 122 3.89 -20.22 0.24
N VAL A 123 2.97 -19.28 0.22
CA VAL A 123 3.29 -17.85 0.30
C VAL A 123 3.25 -17.41 1.75
N GLU A 124 4.40 -17.02 2.28
CA GLU A 124 4.53 -16.54 3.65
C GLU A 124 4.19 -15.04 3.74
N ARG A 125 4.77 -14.25 2.86
CA ARG A 125 4.61 -12.80 2.86
C ARG A 125 4.65 -12.21 1.46
N VAL A 126 3.79 -11.22 1.22
CA VAL A 126 3.86 -10.34 0.06
C VAL A 126 4.03 -8.92 0.57
N SER A 127 5.00 -8.21 0.04
CA SER A 127 5.29 -6.82 0.40
C SER A 127 5.44 -5.98 -0.85
N ILE A 128 4.63 -4.93 -0.96
CA ILE A 128 4.83 -3.91 -1.99
C ILE A 128 5.92 -2.97 -1.48
N THR A 129 7.04 -2.92 -2.18
CA THR A 129 8.17 -2.08 -1.79
C THR A 129 7.97 -0.65 -2.26
N ASN A 130 7.58 -0.48 -3.53
CA ASN A 130 7.41 0.83 -4.13
C ASN A 130 6.33 0.84 -5.21
N PHE A 131 5.69 2.02 -5.39
CA PHE A 131 4.89 2.38 -6.56
C PHE A 131 5.61 3.51 -7.28
N GLU A 132 5.89 3.33 -8.55
CA GLU A 132 6.50 4.34 -9.40
C GLU A 132 5.52 4.73 -10.49
N PHE A 133 5.22 6.02 -10.56
CA PHE A 133 4.36 6.61 -11.57
C PHE A 133 5.17 7.44 -12.56
N SER A 134 4.56 7.83 -13.66
CA SER A 134 5.21 8.73 -14.62
C SER A 134 5.51 10.09 -13.95
N LYS A 135 6.60 10.72 -14.40
CA LYS A 135 6.98 12.05 -13.88
C LYS A 135 5.86 13.08 -14.04
N GLN A 136 5.19 13.05 -15.17
CA GLN A 136 4.05 13.94 -15.46
C GLN A 136 2.88 13.73 -14.49
N PHE A 137 2.59 12.49 -14.13
CA PHE A 137 1.55 12.16 -13.16
C PHE A 137 1.93 12.68 -11.76
N ASN A 138 3.17 12.46 -11.32
CA ASN A 138 3.63 12.94 -10.03
C ASN A 138 3.55 14.47 -9.94
N GLU A 139 3.99 15.20 -10.96
CA GLU A 139 3.90 16.65 -11.04
C GLU A 139 2.43 17.15 -11.00
N ALA A 140 1.53 16.45 -11.69
CA ALA A 140 0.09 16.79 -11.67
C ALA A 140 -0.54 16.56 -10.29
N ILE A 141 -0.19 15.47 -9.61
CA ILE A 141 -0.68 15.19 -8.25
C ILE A 141 -0.12 16.20 -7.24
N GLU A 142 1.16 16.53 -7.31
CA GLU A 142 1.76 17.57 -6.46
C GLU A 142 1.08 18.92 -6.66
N ALA A 143 0.84 19.32 -7.89
CA ALA A 143 0.11 20.56 -8.20
C ALA A 143 -1.32 20.53 -7.65
N LYS A 144 -2.05 19.41 -7.81
CA LYS A 144 -3.41 19.23 -7.26
C LYS A 144 -3.41 19.36 -5.74
N VAL A 145 -2.53 18.64 -5.05
CA VAL A 145 -2.44 18.68 -3.58
C VAL A 145 -2.08 20.07 -3.09
N THR A 146 -1.15 20.75 -3.74
CA THR A 146 -0.76 22.12 -3.40
C THR A 146 -1.94 23.08 -3.57
N ALA A 147 -2.69 22.98 -4.66
CA ALA A 147 -3.88 23.81 -4.90
C ALA A 147 -4.97 23.56 -3.86
N GLU A 148 -5.24 22.31 -3.50
CA GLU A 148 -6.21 21.94 -2.47
C GLU A 148 -5.80 22.46 -1.08
N GLN A 149 -4.52 22.34 -0.72
CA GLN A 149 -4.00 22.88 0.55
C GLN A 149 -4.08 24.41 0.60
N THR A 150 -3.78 25.08 -0.51
CA THR A 150 -3.90 26.55 -0.61
C THR A 150 -5.34 26.98 -0.47
N ALA A 151 -6.28 26.32 -1.16
CA ALA A 151 -7.71 26.63 -1.05
C ALA A 151 -8.24 26.41 0.38
N LEU A 152 -7.79 25.33 1.04
CA LEU A 152 -8.14 25.04 2.44
C LEU A 152 -7.57 26.11 3.39
N ALA A 153 -6.32 26.52 3.19
CA ALA A 153 -5.69 27.57 3.99
C ALA A 153 -6.42 28.92 3.82
N GLU A 154 -6.84 29.25 2.62
CA GLU A 154 -7.62 30.49 2.37
C GLU A 154 -9.00 30.42 3.00
N LYS A 155 -9.68 29.28 2.92
CA LYS A 155 -10.96 29.08 3.61
C LYS A 155 -10.81 29.26 5.13
N ASN A 156 -9.80 28.69 5.71
CA ASN A 156 -9.52 28.83 7.15
C ASN A 156 -9.20 30.29 7.54
N LYS A 157 -8.46 31.02 6.68
CA LYS A 157 -8.22 32.47 6.89
C LYS A 157 -9.52 33.27 6.85
N LEU A 158 -10.39 33.00 5.89
CA LEU A 158 -11.71 33.67 5.81
C LEU A 158 -12.57 33.39 7.06
N GLU A 159 -12.57 32.18 7.56
CA GLU A 159 -13.25 31.85 8.81
C GLU A 159 -12.65 32.61 9.99
N THR A 160 -11.33 32.63 10.10
CA THR A 160 -10.63 33.39 11.17
C THR A 160 -10.97 34.88 11.10
N ILE A 161 -11.00 35.47 9.91
CA ILE A 161 -11.36 36.88 9.74
C ILE A 161 -12.83 37.12 10.15
N LYS A 162 -13.74 36.22 9.79
CA LYS A 162 -15.15 36.32 10.20
C LYS A 162 -15.29 36.26 11.73
N TYR A 163 -14.61 35.31 12.39
CA TYR A 163 -14.62 35.23 13.84
C TYR A 163 -14.04 36.49 14.50
N GLN A 164 -12.94 37.01 13.99
CA GLN A 164 -12.36 38.26 14.51
C GLN A 164 -13.28 39.46 14.32
N ALA A 165 -13.95 39.55 13.17
CA ALA A 165 -14.92 40.61 12.93
C ALA A 165 -16.13 40.50 13.88
N GLN A 166 -16.61 39.29 14.12
CA GLN A 166 -17.70 39.00 15.02
C GLN A 166 -17.34 39.35 16.48
N GLN A 167 -16.14 38.95 16.91
CA GLN A 167 -15.62 39.34 18.23
C GLN A 167 -15.54 40.86 18.41
N LYS A 168 -15.05 41.56 17.41
CA LYS A 168 -15.01 43.05 17.45
C LYS A 168 -16.41 43.71 17.58
N ILE A 169 -17.39 43.14 16.87
CA ILE A 169 -18.79 43.62 16.94
C ILE A 169 -19.36 43.36 18.33
N GLU A 170 -19.13 42.16 18.88
CA GLU A 170 -19.58 41.82 20.25
C GLU A 170 -18.89 42.70 21.29
N GLN A 171 -17.58 42.87 21.18
CA GLN A 171 -16.85 43.73 22.08
C GLN A 171 -17.38 45.18 22.02
N ALA A 172 -17.62 45.72 20.85
CA ALA A 172 -18.20 47.07 20.72
C ALA A 172 -19.62 47.16 21.30
N LYS A 173 -20.45 46.11 21.18
CA LYS A 173 -21.73 46.04 21.86
C LYS A 173 -21.63 46.07 23.37
N TRP A 174 -20.75 45.23 23.95
CA TRP A 174 -20.49 45.18 25.37
C TRP A 174 -19.99 46.53 25.90
N GLU A 175 -19.09 47.20 25.20
CA GLU A 175 -18.59 48.51 25.57
C GLU A 175 -19.69 49.58 25.54
N ALA A 176 -20.59 49.54 24.52
CA ALA A 176 -21.72 50.46 24.45
C ALA A 176 -22.74 50.23 25.58
N GLU A 177 -23.08 48.97 25.86
CA GLU A 177 -23.95 48.60 27.00
C GLU A 177 -23.37 48.99 28.34
N ALA A 178 -22.07 48.79 28.53
CA ALA A 178 -21.38 49.20 29.75
C ALA A 178 -21.43 50.73 29.97
N ARG A 179 -21.25 51.51 28.89
CA ARG A 179 -21.38 52.99 28.92
C ARG A 179 -22.81 53.45 29.25
N VAL A 180 -23.81 52.81 28.69
CA VAL A 180 -25.22 53.11 28.95
C VAL A 180 -25.54 52.77 30.40
N THR A 181 -25.10 51.62 30.89
CA THR A 181 -25.32 51.17 32.28
C THR A 181 -24.63 52.11 33.29
N SER A 182 -23.39 52.56 33.07
CA SER A 182 -22.72 53.52 33.93
C SER A 182 -23.41 54.90 33.89
N ALA A 183 -23.80 55.40 32.73
CA ALA A 183 -24.51 56.65 32.62
C ALA A 183 -25.91 56.67 33.31
N THR A 184 -26.62 55.53 33.22
CA THR A 184 -27.91 55.38 33.93
C THR A 184 -27.71 55.32 35.45
N ALA A 185 -26.69 54.63 35.93
CA ALA A 185 -26.37 54.58 37.38
C ALA A 185 -25.94 55.93 37.90
N GLU A 186 -25.15 56.74 37.17
CA GLU A 186 -24.80 58.10 37.53
C GLU A 186 -26.02 59.03 37.56
N ALA A 187 -26.92 58.91 36.57
CA ALA A 187 -28.14 59.70 36.54
C ALA A 187 -29.10 59.37 37.71
N GLU A 188 -29.18 58.11 38.13
CA GLU A 188 -29.95 57.71 39.31
C GLU A 188 -29.30 58.23 40.63
N ALA A 189 -27.98 58.16 40.75
CA ALA A 189 -27.28 58.69 41.93
C ALA A 189 -27.50 60.21 42.10
N ILE A 190 -27.58 60.99 41.02
CA ILE A 190 -27.87 62.45 41.06
C ILE A 190 -29.32 62.73 41.46
N LYS A 191 -30.27 61.85 41.17
CA LYS A 191 -31.69 62.03 41.56
C LYS A 191 -31.96 61.75 43.06
N ILE A 192 -31.07 61.11 43.75
CA ILE A 192 -31.20 60.73 45.15
C ILE A 192 -30.53 61.76 46.09
N GLN A 193 -29.77 62.71 45.56
CA GLN A 193 -29.28 63.88 46.24
C GLN A 193 -30.25 65.06 46.11
#